data_548a09bf764913b3ec3cb1e67da4f367
#
_entry.id   548a09bf764913b3ec3cb1e67da4f367
#
_cell.length_a   1.000
_cell.length_b   1.000
_cell.length_c   1.000
_cell.angle_alpha   90.00
_cell.angle_beta   90.00
_cell.angle_gamma   90.00
#
_symmetry.space_group_name_H-M   'P 1'
#
loop_
_entity.id
_entity.type
_entity.pdbx_description
1 polymer ?
#
loop_
_entity_poly.entity_id
_entity_poly.type
_entity_poly.pdbx_seq_one_letter_code
_entity_poly.pdbx_strand_id
1 'polypeptide(L)'
;MSALDFDKIFLFTLSDLDQRASVRDQYYGLLDINANPKPVYTALKNFLDVSGPSLSPGDPPLADQLPDGLFSIGWTRADGHKLWFFWSAAGGNAHLPGLANATLYDPLLGTQTPLTGTNGLTVTVKPTLQILLWD
;
A
#
# COMPACT_ATOMS: atom_id res chain seq x y z
N MET A 1 -12.21 4.87 -5.45
CA MET A 1 -12.08 4.22 -6.79
C MET A 1 -10.87 3.30 -6.75
N SER A 2 -10.98 2.09 -7.23
CA SER A 2 -9.83 1.17 -7.31
C SER A 2 -9.08 1.36 -8.63
N ALA A 3 -7.84 0.86 -8.69
CA ALA A 3 -7.04 0.88 -9.93
C ALA A 3 -7.71 0.13 -11.11
N LEU A 4 -8.73 -0.69 -10.81
CA LEU A 4 -9.51 -1.46 -11.78
C LEU A 4 -10.90 -0.86 -12.05
N ASP A 5 -11.12 0.39 -11.63
CA ASP A 5 -12.38 1.13 -11.81
C ASP A 5 -13.62 0.45 -11.18
N PHE A 6 -13.42 -0.21 -10.04
CA PHE A 6 -14.53 -0.72 -9.24
C PHE A 6 -15.09 0.36 -8.33
N ASP A 7 -16.40 0.54 -8.32
CA ASP A 7 -17.09 1.46 -7.41
C ASP A 7 -16.96 1.03 -5.94
N LYS A 8 -16.97 -0.27 -5.70
CA LYS A 8 -16.90 -0.86 -4.35
C LYS A 8 -16.17 -2.20 -4.35
N ILE A 9 -15.45 -2.45 -3.27
CA ILE A 9 -14.83 -3.74 -2.97
C ILE A 9 -15.39 -4.23 -1.64
N PHE A 10 -15.96 -5.42 -1.63
CA PHE A 10 -16.43 -6.08 -0.42
C PHE A 10 -15.45 -7.16 -0.01
N LEU A 11 -15.02 -7.12 1.23
CA LEU A 11 -14.19 -8.17 1.81
C LEU A 11 -15.09 -9.19 2.50
N PHE A 12 -14.95 -10.43 2.14
CA PHE A 12 -15.56 -11.56 2.83
C PHE A 12 -14.45 -12.29 3.61
N THR A 13 -14.50 -12.32 4.88
CA THR A 13 -15.47 -11.92 5.89
C THR A 13 -14.74 -11.18 7.02
N LEU A 14 -15.46 -10.51 7.94
CA LEU A 14 -14.84 -9.82 9.07
C LEU A 14 -14.14 -10.77 10.02
N SER A 15 -14.79 -11.88 10.39
CA SER A 15 -14.27 -12.89 11.34
C SER A 15 -14.25 -14.27 10.70
N ASP A 16 -13.32 -15.09 11.12
CA ASP A 16 -13.31 -16.52 10.77
C ASP A 16 -14.63 -17.17 11.17
N LEU A 17 -15.08 -18.11 10.36
CA LEU A 17 -16.30 -18.84 10.60
C LEU A 17 -16.05 -20.07 11.51
N ASP A 18 -17.06 -20.52 12.22
CA ASP A 18 -16.96 -21.68 13.08
C ASP A 18 -16.88 -23.00 12.27
N GLN A 19 -16.70 -24.11 12.97
CA GLN A 19 -16.53 -25.44 12.37
C GLN A 19 -17.75 -25.93 11.53
N ARG A 20 -18.88 -25.21 11.57
CA ARG A 20 -20.06 -25.51 10.72
C ARG A 20 -19.90 -24.99 9.31
N ALA A 21 -18.99 -24.05 9.09
CA ALA A 21 -18.62 -23.61 7.76
C ALA A 21 -17.77 -24.67 7.05
N SER A 22 -17.70 -24.61 5.72
CA SER A 22 -16.74 -25.45 4.98
C SER A 22 -15.31 -25.17 5.45
N VAL A 23 -14.45 -26.19 5.46
CA VAL A 23 -13.04 -26.02 5.86
C VAL A 23 -12.36 -24.90 5.07
N ARG A 24 -12.75 -24.73 3.80
CA ARG A 24 -12.24 -23.69 2.94
C ARG A 24 -12.59 -22.28 3.45
N ASP A 25 -13.81 -22.10 3.98
CA ASP A 25 -14.34 -20.80 4.34
C ASP A 25 -14.02 -20.39 5.79
N GLN A 26 -13.54 -21.34 6.61
CA GLN A 26 -13.27 -21.11 8.03
C GLN A 26 -12.22 -20.05 8.32
N TYR A 27 -11.30 -19.78 7.37
CA TYR A 27 -10.10 -18.97 7.62
C TYR A 27 -10.00 -17.68 6.80
N TYR A 28 -11.08 -17.23 6.17
CA TYR A 28 -11.08 -16.03 5.33
C TYR A 28 -11.27 -14.71 6.10
N GLY A 29 -11.49 -14.78 7.41
CA GLY A 29 -11.69 -13.60 8.23
C GLY A 29 -10.47 -12.68 8.31
N LEU A 30 -10.72 -11.40 8.48
CA LEU A 30 -9.72 -10.41 8.90
C LEU A 30 -9.37 -10.58 10.38
N LEU A 31 -10.32 -11.10 11.17
CA LEU A 31 -10.17 -11.50 12.56
C LEU A 31 -10.21 -13.02 12.66
N ASP A 32 -9.59 -13.58 13.68
CA ASP A 32 -9.77 -14.99 14.02
C ASP A 32 -11.14 -15.25 14.66
N ILE A 33 -11.45 -16.51 14.98
CA ILE A 33 -12.73 -16.89 15.59
C ILE A 33 -12.96 -16.29 16.99
N ASN A 34 -11.90 -15.84 17.67
CA ASN A 34 -11.96 -15.18 18.96
C ASN A 34 -11.92 -13.64 18.83
N ALA A 35 -12.13 -13.12 17.61
CA ALA A 35 -12.09 -11.71 17.26
C ALA A 35 -10.70 -11.05 17.43
N ASN A 36 -9.60 -11.81 17.45
CA ASN A 36 -8.26 -11.24 17.43
C ASN A 36 -7.88 -10.82 16.00
N PRO A 37 -7.25 -9.65 15.81
CA PRO A 37 -6.80 -9.19 14.51
C PRO A 37 -5.73 -10.11 13.91
N LYS A 38 -5.95 -10.55 12.68
CA LYS A 38 -4.93 -11.24 11.88
C LYS A 38 -3.98 -10.22 11.23
N PRO A 39 -2.78 -10.64 10.77
CA PRO A 39 -1.85 -9.72 10.10
C PRO A 39 -2.46 -8.96 8.93
N VAL A 40 -3.37 -9.58 8.18
CA VAL A 40 -4.07 -8.94 7.06
C VAL A 40 -4.98 -7.78 7.52
N TYR A 41 -5.62 -7.88 8.69
CA TYR A 41 -6.38 -6.79 9.28
C TYR A 41 -5.48 -5.59 9.60
N THR A 42 -4.33 -5.85 10.22
CA THR A 42 -3.37 -4.80 10.57
C THR A 42 -2.82 -4.12 9.31
N ALA A 43 -2.46 -4.90 8.29
CA ALA A 43 -1.99 -4.36 7.01
C ALA A 43 -3.05 -3.50 6.32
N LEU A 44 -4.30 -3.96 6.28
CA LEU A 44 -5.42 -3.19 5.71
C LEU A 44 -5.67 -1.90 6.49
N LYS A 45 -5.66 -1.97 7.84
CA LYS A 45 -5.80 -0.78 8.68
C LYS A 45 -4.70 0.24 8.39
N ASN A 46 -3.44 -0.19 8.38
CA ASN A 46 -2.29 0.69 8.09
C ASN A 46 -2.41 1.32 6.68
N PHE A 47 -2.84 0.53 5.70
CA PHE A 47 -3.10 1.01 4.34
C PHE A 47 -4.17 2.11 4.32
N LEU A 48 -5.31 1.89 5.00
CA LEU A 48 -6.40 2.87 5.05
C LEU A 48 -6.00 4.14 5.82
N ASP A 49 -5.24 4.00 6.90
CA ASP A 49 -4.74 5.14 7.69
C ASP A 49 -3.85 6.06 6.83
N VAL A 50 -2.97 5.50 6.00
CA VAL A 50 -2.10 6.26 5.09
C VAL A 50 -2.89 6.86 3.93
N SER A 51 -3.81 6.08 3.34
CA SER A 51 -4.61 6.51 2.20
C SER A 51 -5.60 7.63 2.54
N GLY A 52 -6.04 7.69 3.79
CA GLY A 52 -7.05 8.66 4.24
C GLY A 52 -8.45 8.34 3.71
N PRO A 53 -9.40 9.26 3.91
CA PRO A 53 -10.83 9.01 3.64
C PRO A 53 -11.18 8.98 2.14
N SER A 54 -10.37 9.59 1.30
CA SER A 54 -10.59 9.57 -0.16
C SER A 54 -9.30 9.79 -0.93
N LEU A 55 -9.23 9.16 -2.09
CA LEU A 55 -8.16 9.29 -3.07
C LEU A 55 -8.76 9.70 -4.41
N SER A 56 -8.07 10.57 -5.12
CA SER A 56 -8.32 10.87 -6.53
C SER A 56 -7.13 10.40 -7.38
N PRO A 57 -7.33 10.08 -8.67
CA PRO A 57 -6.23 9.74 -9.55
C PRO A 57 -5.15 10.82 -9.55
N GLY A 58 -3.89 10.39 -9.54
CA GLY A 58 -2.72 11.26 -9.60
C GLY A 58 -1.60 10.56 -10.35
N ASP A 59 -0.56 11.30 -10.68
CA ASP A 59 0.59 10.74 -11.38
C ASP A 59 1.61 10.17 -10.39
N PRO A 60 2.25 9.03 -10.72
CA PRO A 60 3.44 8.57 -10.01
C PRO A 60 4.55 9.63 -10.09
N PRO A 61 5.52 9.61 -9.15
CA PRO A 61 6.66 10.51 -9.25
C PRO A 61 7.48 10.22 -10.51
N LEU A 62 8.08 11.28 -11.08
CA LEU A 62 9.03 11.10 -12.18
C LEU A 62 10.23 10.28 -11.70
N ALA A 63 10.61 9.29 -12.48
CA ALA A 63 11.74 8.43 -12.19
C ALA A 63 12.65 8.33 -13.43
N ASP A 64 13.95 8.31 -13.24
CA ASP A 64 14.94 8.04 -14.29
C ASP A 64 15.50 6.61 -14.20
N GLN A 65 15.22 5.91 -13.09
CA GLN A 65 15.52 4.50 -12.91
C GLN A 65 14.34 3.81 -12.22
N LEU A 66 13.89 2.70 -12.80
CA LEU A 66 12.83 1.84 -12.25
C LEU A 66 13.25 0.36 -12.37
N PRO A 67 12.86 -0.50 -11.41
CA PRO A 67 13.08 -1.93 -11.54
C PRO A 67 12.11 -2.57 -12.55
N ASP A 68 12.52 -3.70 -13.10
CA ASP A 68 11.68 -4.48 -14.00
C ASP A 68 10.40 -4.98 -13.30
N GLY A 69 9.31 -5.04 -14.05
CA GLY A 69 8.03 -5.53 -13.55
C GLY A 69 7.44 -4.72 -12.40
N LEU A 70 7.78 -3.42 -12.33
CA LEU A 70 7.23 -2.52 -11.34
C LEU A 70 5.72 -2.33 -11.55
N PHE A 71 4.91 -2.65 -10.53
CA PHE A 71 3.57 -2.11 -10.40
C PHE A 71 3.66 -0.69 -9.84
N SER A 72 2.99 0.26 -10.47
CA SER A 72 3.09 1.68 -10.14
C SER A 72 1.76 2.37 -10.37
N ILE A 73 1.22 3.00 -9.33
CA ILE A 73 0.01 3.80 -9.43
C ILE A 73 0.10 5.02 -8.53
N GLY A 74 -0.23 6.18 -9.08
CA GLY A 74 -0.25 7.46 -8.36
C GLY A 74 -1.65 7.85 -7.91
N TRP A 75 -1.72 8.47 -6.74
CA TRP A 75 -2.93 9.01 -6.16
C TRP A 75 -2.67 10.39 -5.55
N THR A 76 -3.74 11.18 -5.41
CA THR A 76 -3.75 12.39 -4.60
C THR A 76 -4.74 12.20 -3.47
N ARG A 77 -4.28 12.40 -2.23
CA ARG A 77 -5.09 12.33 -1.01
C ARG A 77 -5.91 13.61 -0.85
N ALA A 78 -7.00 13.55 -0.09
CA ALA A 78 -7.92 14.68 0.12
C ALA A 78 -7.26 15.94 0.69
N ASP A 79 -6.14 15.81 1.42
CA ASP A 79 -5.36 16.93 1.96
C ASP A 79 -4.31 17.50 1.00
N GLY A 80 -4.26 17.00 -0.24
CA GLY A 80 -3.37 17.45 -1.29
C GLY A 80 -2.05 16.68 -1.40
N HIS A 81 -1.70 15.86 -0.41
CA HIS A 81 -0.50 15.03 -0.50
C HIS A 81 -0.61 14.00 -1.62
N LYS A 82 0.50 13.74 -2.27
CA LYS A 82 0.61 12.74 -3.32
C LYS A 82 1.03 11.40 -2.73
N LEU A 83 0.48 10.33 -3.27
CA LEU A 83 0.79 8.95 -2.89
C LEU A 83 1.21 8.16 -4.12
N TRP A 84 2.28 7.39 -3.98
CA TRP A 84 2.71 6.41 -4.95
C TRP A 84 2.65 5.02 -4.34
N PHE A 85 1.80 4.17 -4.89
CA PHE A 85 1.67 2.76 -4.52
C PHE A 85 2.50 1.94 -5.49
N PHE A 86 3.40 1.13 -4.98
CA PHE A 86 4.33 0.40 -5.83
C PHE A 86 4.87 -0.88 -5.18
N TRP A 87 5.22 -1.82 -6.02
CA TRP A 87 5.98 -3.03 -5.69
C TRP A 87 6.54 -3.65 -6.97
N SER A 88 7.52 -4.54 -6.84
CA SER A 88 8.02 -5.39 -7.92
C SER A 88 8.39 -6.76 -7.38
N ALA A 89 7.91 -7.82 -8.00
CA ALA A 89 8.26 -9.19 -7.61
C ALA A 89 9.78 -9.45 -7.67
N ALA A 90 10.48 -8.79 -8.58
CA ALA A 90 11.94 -8.87 -8.72
C ALA A 90 12.69 -8.02 -7.66
N GLY A 91 12.01 -7.05 -7.04
CA GLY A 91 12.68 -6.05 -6.24
C GLY A 91 13.54 -5.12 -7.07
N GLY A 92 14.39 -4.33 -6.42
CA GLY A 92 15.33 -3.41 -7.07
C GLY A 92 15.31 -2.02 -6.45
N ASN A 93 15.77 -1.02 -7.22
CA ASN A 93 15.76 0.38 -6.78
C ASN A 93 15.04 1.25 -7.80
N ALA A 94 14.33 2.25 -7.29
CA ALA A 94 13.79 3.36 -8.07
C ALA A 94 14.55 4.64 -7.69
N HIS A 95 14.92 5.44 -8.68
CA HIS A 95 15.52 6.77 -8.46
C HIS A 95 14.55 7.85 -8.94
N LEU A 96 14.27 8.82 -8.05
CA LEU A 96 13.26 9.86 -8.17
C LEU A 96 13.94 11.24 -8.12
N PRO A 97 14.49 11.76 -9.23
CA PRO A 97 15.32 12.94 -9.23
C PRO A 97 14.60 14.23 -8.81
N GLY A 98 13.26 14.26 -8.94
CA GLY A 98 12.46 15.43 -8.58
C GLY A 98 12.05 15.50 -7.10
N LEU A 99 12.35 14.48 -6.29
CA LEU A 99 11.95 14.43 -4.88
C LEU A 99 13.17 14.59 -3.96
N ALA A 100 13.09 15.56 -3.05
CA ALA A 100 14.09 15.76 -2.00
C ALA A 100 13.67 15.16 -0.65
N ASN A 101 12.35 15.11 -0.39
CA ASN A 101 11.80 14.63 0.85
C ASN A 101 10.53 13.81 0.56
N ALA A 102 10.37 12.71 1.27
CA ALA A 102 9.16 11.89 1.25
C ALA A 102 9.10 11.01 2.50
N THR A 103 7.96 10.39 2.75
CA THR A 103 7.81 9.35 3.78
C THR A 103 7.46 8.03 3.11
N LEU A 104 8.27 7.01 3.36
CA LEU A 104 8.02 5.64 2.90
C LEU A 104 7.25 4.86 3.97
N TYR A 105 6.11 4.31 3.58
CA TYR A 105 5.27 3.46 4.41
C TYR A 105 5.35 2.01 3.94
N ASP A 106 5.44 1.09 4.89
CA ASP A 106 5.27 -0.34 4.68
C ASP A 106 4.01 -0.78 5.46
N PRO A 107 2.85 -0.93 4.78
CA PRO A 107 1.60 -1.23 5.48
C PRO A 107 1.59 -2.63 6.12
N LEU A 108 2.38 -3.59 5.61
CA LEU A 108 2.49 -4.92 6.22
C LEU A 108 3.18 -4.86 7.58
N LEU A 109 4.23 -4.04 7.69
CA LEU A 109 5.00 -3.88 8.93
C LEU A 109 4.50 -2.74 9.80
N GLY A 110 3.65 -1.84 9.26
CA GLY A 110 3.21 -0.64 9.95
C GLY A 110 4.34 0.37 10.18
N THR A 111 5.41 0.33 9.39
CA THR A 111 6.56 1.20 9.56
C THR A 111 6.49 2.43 8.66
N GLN A 112 7.04 3.54 9.17
CA GLN A 112 7.16 4.82 8.47
C GLN A 112 8.63 5.22 8.51
N THR A 113 9.20 5.51 7.34
CA THR A 113 10.60 5.89 7.21
C THR A 113 10.70 7.21 6.45
N PRO A 114 11.13 8.31 7.10
CA PRO A 114 11.45 9.54 6.41
C PRO A 114 12.62 9.33 5.45
N LEU A 115 12.48 9.81 4.23
CA LEU A 115 13.53 9.79 3.22
C LEU A 115 13.92 11.21 2.87
N THR A 116 15.23 11.45 2.76
CA THR A 116 15.79 12.73 2.33
C THR A 116 16.91 12.49 1.34
N GLY A 117 17.02 13.34 0.34
CA GLY A 117 18.09 13.27 -0.67
C GLY A 117 18.41 14.62 -1.27
N THR A 118 19.68 14.87 -1.56
CA THR A 118 20.14 16.15 -2.18
C THR A 118 20.04 16.13 -3.70
N ASN A 119 20.11 14.95 -4.32
CA ASN A 119 20.04 14.74 -5.77
C ASN A 119 18.90 13.79 -6.15
N GLY A 120 17.76 13.91 -5.47
CA GLY A 120 16.66 12.98 -5.61
C GLY A 120 16.66 11.89 -4.53
N LEU A 121 15.61 11.08 -4.53
CA LEU A 121 15.46 9.96 -3.60
C LEU A 121 15.76 8.65 -4.32
N THR A 122 16.46 7.76 -3.64
CA THR A 122 16.56 6.35 -4.05
C THR A 122 15.73 5.50 -3.09
N VAL A 123 14.77 4.76 -3.65
CA VAL A 123 13.84 3.92 -2.89
C VAL A 123 14.09 2.46 -3.25
N THR A 124 14.33 1.63 -2.25
CA THR A 124 14.40 0.17 -2.44
C THR A 124 12.99 -0.38 -2.61
N VAL A 125 12.74 -0.96 -3.78
CA VAL A 125 11.46 -1.58 -4.13
C VAL A 125 11.44 -3.03 -3.65
N LYS A 126 10.37 -3.39 -2.94
CA LYS A 126 10.17 -4.75 -2.40
C LYS A 126 9.11 -5.52 -3.20
N PRO A 127 9.02 -6.85 -3.02
CA PRO A 127 7.93 -7.67 -3.56
C PRO A 127 6.56 -7.41 -2.92
N THR A 128 6.49 -6.60 -1.88
CA THR A 128 5.28 -6.25 -1.16
C THR A 128 4.91 -4.79 -1.37
N LEU A 129 3.63 -4.45 -1.21
CA LEU A 129 3.15 -3.08 -1.34
C LEU A 129 3.93 -2.12 -0.45
N GLN A 130 4.41 -1.06 -1.05
CA GLN A 130 4.99 0.11 -0.39
C GLN A 130 4.22 1.36 -0.84
N ILE A 131 4.19 2.36 0.02
CA ILE A 131 3.53 3.63 -0.25
C ILE A 131 4.52 4.76 0.02
N LEU A 132 4.81 5.57 -1.00
CA LEU A 132 5.57 6.82 -0.81
C LEU A 132 4.58 7.98 -0.73
N LEU A 133 4.75 8.84 0.26
CA LEU A 133 3.96 10.05 0.46
C LEU A 133 4.87 11.28 0.37
N TRP A 134 4.45 12.28 -0.42
CA TRP A 134 5.13 13.57 -0.56
C TRP A 134 4.13 14.71 -0.84
N ASP A 135 4.59 15.94 -0.81
CA ASP A 135 3.85 17.18 -1.11
C ASP A 135 3.75 17.45 -2.63
#